data_3cfa7d4ace4343ddcb8fec8190d8ee40
#
_entry.id   3cfa7d4ace4343ddcb8fec8190d8ee40
#
_cell.length_a   1.000
_cell.length_b   1.000
_cell.length_c   1.000
_cell.angle_alpha   90.00
_cell.angle_beta   90.00
_cell.angle_gamma   90.00
#
_symmetry.space_group_name_H-M   'P 1'
#
loop_
_entity.id
_entity.type
_entity.pdbx_description
1 polymer ?
#
loop_
_entity_poly.entity_id
_entity_poly.type
_entity_poly.pdbx_seq_one_letter_code
_entity_poly.pdbx_strand_id
1 'polypeptide(L)'
;MNRIRIFFSNLTGRIRYLFARWRRKLLDIVVLQAGHWRWASLGILLIIGLILLGMLKEFIGVMHPLVYLGALVMMLGIPLLIGLGIRLGLKFLRVIPERYGWLFFAAVVFVFTIFGFPQQALIIIAAFLILSGAFIGGGLYNLTGGRWAALRRIHRILTVVFLVTGTGLFAFGTWYLIYPGSEPERVEAAAMKAEVLPLQMEAEDPSLTGPYPVDSLYYGWGNDKRRPEFGEKVSIVTPLVDGSNFLDGWDKLAGRLRTLYWKVTPDSLPLNGRVWVPDGEGPFPLVLMVHGNHLDRDFSDPGYAYLGRHFASHGIIAVSVDENFLNGSWSDFDHSLETENDCRGWLLLKHLEQWRSWNRSDSSRFRGRVDMDRIVLIGHSRGGEAVSIASCFNRLPYYPDKAEEAFHFGFGIRGIAAIAPVDGQYYPAGIPTPLRDVNYFTIQGSMDGDMRSYHGLRQ
;
A
#
# COMPACT_ATOMS: atom_id res chain seq x y z
N MET A 1 -22.89 -31.10 35.96
CA MET A 1 -21.44 -30.74 35.86
C MET A 1 -20.56 -31.87 35.30
N ASN A 2 -20.66 -33.11 35.69
CA ASN A 2 -19.77 -34.19 35.20
C ASN A 2 -19.84 -34.48 33.67
N ARG A 3 -21.01 -34.41 33.02
CA ARG A 3 -21.12 -34.67 31.56
C ARG A 3 -20.42 -33.65 30.68
N ILE A 4 -20.41 -32.37 31.08
CA ILE A 4 -19.73 -31.29 30.36
C ILE A 4 -18.21 -31.44 30.48
N ARG A 5 -17.71 -31.81 31.64
CA ARG A 5 -16.28 -32.05 31.90
C ARG A 5 -15.72 -33.24 31.08
N ILE A 6 -16.51 -34.30 30.96
CA ILE A 6 -16.18 -35.46 30.12
C ILE A 6 -16.21 -35.10 28.63
N PHE A 7 -17.18 -34.30 28.19
CA PHE A 7 -17.26 -33.83 26.82
C PHE A 7 -16.01 -33.00 26.43
N PHE A 8 -15.63 -32.02 27.25
CA PHE A 8 -14.42 -31.22 27.01
C PHE A 8 -13.11 -32.02 27.12
N SER A 9 -13.01 -32.98 28.01
CA SER A 9 -11.90 -33.92 28.11
C SER A 9 -11.75 -34.79 26.85
N ASN A 10 -12.84 -35.30 26.32
CA ASN A 10 -12.86 -36.09 25.09
C ASN A 10 -12.58 -35.22 23.84
N LEU A 11 -13.07 -33.97 23.81
CA LEU A 11 -12.83 -33.04 22.73
C LEU A 11 -11.34 -32.61 22.68
N THR A 12 -10.76 -32.29 23.84
CA THR A 12 -9.33 -31.96 23.94
C THR A 12 -8.42 -33.16 23.61
N GLY A 13 -8.83 -34.38 23.99
CA GLY A 13 -8.16 -35.61 23.61
C GLY A 13 -8.19 -35.86 22.10
N ARG A 14 -9.34 -35.68 21.46
CA ARG A 14 -9.50 -35.78 19.99
C ARG A 14 -8.67 -34.70 19.25
N ILE A 15 -8.72 -33.47 19.73
CA ILE A 15 -7.92 -32.35 19.13
C ILE A 15 -6.43 -32.66 19.28
N ARG A 16 -5.92 -33.05 20.42
CA ARG A 16 -4.52 -33.49 20.63
C ARG A 16 -4.14 -34.66 19.74
N TYR A 17 -5.01 -35.66 19.60
CA TYR A 17 -4.76 -36.81 18.72
C TYR A 17 -4.71 -36.38 17.23
N LEU A 18 -5.65 -35.57 16.79
CA LEU A 18 -5.67 -35.01 15.42
C LEU A 18 -4.44 -34.17 15.15
N PHE A 19 -4.04 -33.32 16.12
CA PHE A 19 -2.84 -32.49 16.01
C PHE A 19 -1.54 -33.33 15.99
N ALA A 20 -1.46 -34.37 16.82
CA ALA A 20 -0.32 -35.29 16.82
C ALA A 20 -0.24 -36.16 15.56
N ARG A 21 -1.42 -36.55 15.00
CA ARG A 21 -1.52 -37.28 13.72
C ARG A 21 -1.18 -36.34 12.55
N TRP A 22 -1.64 -35.10 12.60
CA TRP A 22 -1.32 -34.07 11.60
C TRP A 22 0.16 -33.68 11.62
N ARG A 23 0.72 -33.49 12.83
CA ARG A 23 2.15 -33.26 13.04
C ARG A 23 3.01 -34.39 12.52
N ARG A 24 2.64 -35.66 12.76
CA ARG A 24 3.34 -36.80 12.19
C ARG A 24 3.26 -36.80 10.66
N LYS A 25 2.07 -36.60 10.09
CA LYS A 25 1.92 -36.50 8.62
C LYS A 25 2.70 -35.33 8.01
N LEU A 26 2.71 -34.16 8.66
CA LEU A 26 3.53 -33.01 8.24
C LEU A 26 5.03 -33.33 8.33
N LEU A 27 5.46 -33.93 9.44
CA LEU A 27 6.85 -34.39 9.59
C LEU A 27 7.18 -35.46 8.55
N ASP A 28 6.28 -36.38 8.24
CA ASP A 28 6.47 -37.38 7.20
C ASP A 28 6.60 -36.73 5.80
N ILE A 29 5.81 -35.70 5.52
CA ILE A 29 5.88 -34.93 4.25
C ILE A 29 7.18 -34.11 4.17
N VAL A 30 7.57 -33.44 5.23
CA VAL A 30 8.71 -32.50 5.25
C VAL A 30 10.04 -33.18 5.56
N VAL A 31 10.02 -34.27 6.37
CA VAL A 31 11.23 -34.87 6.96
C VAL A 31 11.63 -36.22 6.33
N LEU A 32 10.73 -36.91 5.62
CA LEU A 32 10.97 -38.26 5.11
C LEU A 32 11.40 -38.36 3.65
N GLN A 33 11.88 -37.29 3.07
CA GLN A 33 12.51 -37.41 1.77
C GLN A 33 13.98 -37.76 1.94
N ALA A 34 14.46 -38.77 1.17
CA ALA A 34 15.79 -39.30 1.29
C ALA A 34 16.84 -38.22 0.94
N GLY A 35 17.74 -37.98 1.85
CA GLY A 35 19.00 -37.36 1.63
C GLY A 35 18.97 -35.98 0.98
N HIS A 36 19.48 -35.84 -0.22
CA HIS A 36 19.64 -34.57 -0.93
C HIS A 36 18.35 -33.76 -1.08
N TRP A 37 17.24 -34.42 -1.42
CA TRP A 37 15.96 -33.74 -1.63
C TRP A 37 15.37 -33.17 -0.35
N ARG A 38 15.60 -33.82 0.78
CA ARG A 38 15.20 -33.32 2.09
C ARG A 38 15.92 -32.01 2.44
N TRP A 39 17.25 -32.00 2.24
CA TRP A 39 18.06 -30.81 2.53
C TRP A 39 17.82 -29.69 1.53
N ALA A 40 17.60 -30.00 0.26
CA ALA A 40 17.20 -29.02 -0.75
C ALA A 40 15.86 -28.37 -0.38
N SER A 41 14.88 -29.17 0.07
CA SER A 41 13.58 -28.66 0.54
C SER A 41 13.71 -27.76 1.77
N LEU A 42 14.56 -28.14 2.72
CA LEU A 42 14.84 -27.31 3.90
C LEU A 42 15.56 -26.01 3.51
N GLY A 43 16.47 -26.06 2.53
CA GLY A 43 17.14 -24.87 2.00
C GLY A 43 16.16 -23.88 1.36
N ILE A 44 15.23 -24.37 0.54
CA ILE A 44 14.16 -23.55 -0.06
C ILE A 44 13.28 -22.92 1.04
N LEU A 45 12.84 -23.69 2.03
CA LEU A 45 12.03 -23.19 3.15
C LEU A 45 12.79 -22.16 3.99
N LEU A 46 14.09 -22.36 4.19
CA LEU A 46 14.92 -21.39 4.92
C LEU A 46 14.98 -20.05 4.18
N ILE A 47 15.22 -20.06 2.87
CA ILE A 47 15.28 -18.83 2.06
C ILE A 47 13.93 -18.13 2.05
N ILE A 48 12.85 -18.86 1.82
CA ILE A 48 11.48 -18.30 1.90
C ILE A 48 11.24 -17.70 3.28
N GLY A 49 11.60 -18.38 4.35
CA GLY A 49 11.47 -17.90 5.73
C GLY A 49 12.24 -16.61 6.01
N LEU A 50 13.47 -16.49 5.50
CA LEU A 50 14.28 -15.27 5.66
C LEU A 50 13.69 -14.08 4.91
N ILE A 51 13.20 -14.29 3.70
CA ILE A 51 12.51 -13.24 2.92
C ILE A 51 11.24 -12.80 3.64
N LEU A 52 10.44 -13.75 4.12
CA LEU A 52 9.23 -13.43 4.88
C LEU A 52 9.50 -12.66 6.16
N LEU A 53 10.56 -12.99 6.89
CA LEU A 53 10.96 -12.23 8.08
C LEU A 53 11.34 -10.79 7.74
N GLY A 54 12.05 -10.58 6.62
CA GLY A 54 12.34 -9.24 6.12
C GLY A 54 11.07 -8.46 5.78
N MET A 55 10.19 -9.07 4.99
CA MET A 55 8.90 -8.45 4.61
C MET A 55 8.00 -8.17 5.82
N LEU A 56 7.91 -9.09 6.79
CA LEU A 56 7.11 -8.89 7.99
C LEU A 56 7.53 -7.67 8.79
N LYS A 57 8.83 -7.38 8.85
CA LYS A 57 9.34 -6.17 9.50
C LYS A 57 8.81 -4.91 8.82
N GLU A 58 8.76 -4.88 7.50
CA GLU A 58 8.24 -3.76 6.73
C GLU A 58 6.70 -3.67 6.81
N PHE A 59 6.00 -4.81 6.77
CA PHE A 59 4.53 -4.84 6.75
C PHE A 59 3.84 -4.65 8.10
N ILE A 60 4.40 -5.15 9.20
CA ILE A 60 3.73 -5.15 10.51
C ILE A 60 4.30 -4.07 11.43
N GLY A 61 5.41 -3.43 11.03
CA GLY A 61 6.11 -2.46 11.88
C GLY A 61 6.65 -3.10 13.16
N VAL A 62 6.94 -2.32 14.18
CA VAL A 62 7.44 -2.84 15.48
C VAL A 62 6.25 -3.36 16.28
N MET A 63 6.01 -4.66 16.23
CA MET A 63 4.99 -5.36 17.04
C MET A 63 5.63 -6.43 17.93
N HIS A 64 4.81 -6.99 18.82
CA HIS A 64 5.28 -8.04 19.74
C HIS A 64 5.80 -9.28 18.97
N PRO A 65 6.93 -9.90 19.37
CA PRO A 65 7.55 -11.04 18.66
C PRO A 65 6.61 -12.21 18.36
N LEU A 66 5.61 -12.46 19.22
CA LEU A 66 4.60 -13.51 18.99
C LEU A 66 3.71 -13.24 17.79
N VAL A 67 3.46 -11.97 17.44
CA VAL A 67 2.67 -11.60 16.24
C VAL A 67 3.47 -11.92 14.98
N TYR A 68 4.79 -11.62 14.99
CA TYR A 68 5.68 -12.01 13.89
C TYR A 68 5.73 -13.52 13.70
N LEU A 69 5.84 -14.27 14.79
CA LEU A 69 5.85 -15.72 14.74
C LEU A 69 4.52 -16.28 14.19
N GLY A 70 3.39 -15.73 14.65
CA GLY A 70 2.06 -16.10 14.16
C GLY A 70 1.87 -15.81 12.67
N ALA A 71 2.25 -14.62 12.23
CA ALA A 71 2.19 -14.23 10.83
C ALA A 71 3.13 -15.08 9.95
N LEU A 72 4.35 -15.34 10.40
CA LEU A 72 5.29 -16.23 9.72
C LEU A 72 4.74 -17.65 9.57
N VAL A 73 4.14 -18.20 10.62
CA VAL A 73 3.50 -19.53 10.60
C VAL A 73 2.33 -19.55 9.61
N MET A 74 1.49 -18.51 9.58
CA MET A 74 0.41 -18.39 8.60
C MET A 74 0.95 -18.28 7.18
N MET A 75 1.90 -17.38 6.94
CA MET A 75 2.47 -17.15 5.60
C MET A 75 3.23 -18.35 5.05
N LEU A 76 3.88 -19.15 5.88
CA LEU A 76 4.46 -20.43 5.48
C LEU A 76 3.42 -21.56 5.37
N GLY A 77 2.42 -21.54 6.23
CA GLY A 77 1.39 -22.57 6.31
C GLY A 77 0.44 -22.58 5.11
N ILE A 78 -0.01 -21.41 4.67
CA ILE A 78 -0.95 -21.27 3.55
C ILE A 78 -0.38 -21.85 2.25
N PRO A 79 0.81 -21.44 1.77
CA PRO A 79 1.42 -22.03 0.57
C PRO A 79 1.66 -23.53 0.67
N LEU A 80 2.04 -24.01 1.87
CA LEU A 80 2.23 -25.44 2.09
C LEU A 80 0.90 -26.20 2.00
N LEU A 81 -0.19 -25.66 2.51
CA LEU A 81 -1.53 -26.26 2.39
C LEU A 81 -2.03 -26.26 0.94
N ILE A 82 -1.82 -25.14 0.22
CA ILE A 82 -2.14 -25.05 -1.21
C ILE A 82 -1.30 -26.05 -2.00
N GLY A 83 0.00 -26.12 -1.75
CA GLY A 83 0.90 -27.09 -2.38
C GLY A 83 0.50 -28.54 -2.10
N LEU A 84 0.02 -28.84 -0.88
CA LEU A 84 -0.53 -30.16 -0.54
C LEU A 84 -1.81 -30.46 -1.31
N GLY A 85 -2.73 -29.49 -1.44
CA GLY A 85 -3.95 -29.61 -2.24
C GLY A 85 -3.65 -29.86 -3.72
N ILE A 86 -2.72 -29.11 -4.29
CA ILE A 86 -2.24 -29.30 -5.67
C ILE A 86 -1.62 -30.70 -5.84
N ARG A 87 -0.78 -31.13 -4.88
CA ARG A 87 -0.20 -32.48 -4.89
C ARG A 87 -1.26 -33.57 -4.94
N LEU A 88 -2.31 -33.45 -4.13
CA LEU A 88 -3.42 -34.42 -4.11
C LEU A 88 -4.16 -34.43 -5.46
N GLY A 89 -4.37 -33.27 -6.07
CA GLY A 89 -4.97 -33.15 -7.40
C GLY A 89 -4.07 -33.74 -8.51
N LEU A 90 -2.76 -33.44 -8.48
CA LEU A 90 -1.80 -33.93 -9.46
C LEU A 90 -1.49 -35.44 -9.31
N LYS A 91 -1.66 -35.99 -8.11
CA LYS A 91 -1.63 -37.45 -7.90
C LYS A 91 -2.68 -38.15 -8.75
N PHE A 92 -3.85 -37.55 -8.88
CA PHE A 92 -4.92 -38.02 -9.74
C PHE A 92 -4.53 -37.98 -11.23
N LEU A 93 -3.79 -36.95 -11.64
CA LEU A 93 -3.34 -36.75 -13.03
C LEU A 93 -2.04 -37.49 -13.39
N ARG A 94 -1.33 -38.10 -12.47
CA ARG A 94 -0.03 -38.78 -12.63
C ARG A 94 1.05 -37.98 -13.35
N VAL A 95 0.97 -36.66 -13.33
CA VAL A 95 1.81 -35.76 -14.15
C VAL A 95 3.14 -35.40 -13.49
N ILE A 96 3.24 -35.43 -12.15
CA ILE A 96 4.46 -35.07 -11.42
C ILE A 96 4.86 -36.16 -10.44
N PRO A 97 6.16 -36.52 -10.35
CA PRO A 97 6.66 -37.49 -9.38
C PRO A 97 6.26 -37.08 -7.96
N GLU A 98 5.56 -37.95 -7.24
CA GLU A 98 4.87 -37.72 -5.96
C GLU A 98 5.74 -37.06 -4.86
N ARG A 99 7.06 -37.20 -4.91
CA ARG A 99 7.95 -36.93 -3.78
C ARG A 99 8.33 -35.46 -3.63
N TYR A 100 8.24 -34.64 -4.68
CA TYR A 100 8.91 -33.32 -4.70
C TYR A 100 8.06 -32.18 -5.28
N GLY A 101 7.05 -32.50 -6.10
CA GLY A 101 6.29 -31.50 -6.85
C GLY A 101 5.59 -30.45 -5.97
N TRP A 102 5.06 -30.87 -4.82
CA TRP A 102 4.30 -29.96 -3.97
C TRP A 102 5.12 -28.78 -3.39
N LEU A 103 6.42 -28.99 -3.11
CA LEU A 103 7.25 -27.91 -2.56
C LEU A 103 7.62 -26.87 -3.63
N PHE A 104 7.93 -27.36 -4.84
CA PHE A 104 8.16 -26.46 -5.98
C PHE A 104 6.90 -25.67 -6.31
N PHE A 105 5.73 -26.31 -6.27
CA PHE A 105 4.45 -25.63 -6.44
C PHE A 105 4.20 -24.61 -5.32
N ALA A 106 4.47 -24.96 -4.07
CA ALA A 106 4.33 -24.03 -2.95
C ALA A 106 5.23 -22.80 -3.12
N ALA A 107 6.49 -22.99 -3.59
CA ALA A 107 7.39 -21.87 -3.84
C ALA A 107 6.88 -20.97 -4.98
N VAL A 108 6.38 -21.56 -6.07
CA VAL A 108 5.78 -20.79 -7.18
C VAL A 108 4.56 -20.03 -6.72
N VAL A 109 3.60 -20.69 -6.07
CA VAL A 109 2.37 -20.05 -5.54
C VAL A 109 2.74 -18.93 -4.58
N PHE A 110 3.70 -19.15 -3.69
CA PHE A 110 4.20 -18.13 -2.77
C PHE A 110 4.67 -16.86 -3.50
N VAL A 111 5.52 -17.03 -4.53
CA VAL A 111 6.02 -15.89 -5.31
C VAL A 111 4.85 -15.15 -6.00
N PHE A 112 3.91 -15.87 -6.59
CA PHE A 112 2.77 -15.27 -7.29
C PHE A 112 1.75 -14.60 -6.36
N THR A 113 1.67 -15.01 -5.10
CA THR A 113 0.72 -14.40 -4.14
C THR A 113 1.30 -13.19 -3.40
N ILE A 114 2.62 -13.12 -3.27
CA ILE A 114 3.27 -12.07 -2.45
C ILE A 114 3.84 -10.93 -3.30
N PHE A 115 4.36 -11.26 -4.48
CA PHE A 115 4.98 -10.25 -5.33
C PHE A 115 4.01 -9.78 -6.41
N GLY A 116 3.57 -8.52 -6.35
CA GLY A 116 2.73 -7.87 -7.36
C GLY A 116 3.48 -7.48 -8.66
N PHE A 117 4.51 -8.24 -9.06
CA PHE A 117 5.30 -7.97 -10.25
C PHE A 117 4.68 -8.56 -11.54
N PRO A 118 5.11 -8.11 -12.74
CA PRO A 118 4.75 -8.75 -14.00
C PRO A 118 5.06 -10.24 -14.00
N GLN A 119 4.22 -11.05 -14.61
CA GLN A 119 4.31 -12.53 -14.58
C GLN A 119 5.70 -13.07 -14.96
N GLN A 120 6.40 -12.43 -15.91
CA GLN A 120 7.76 -12.81 -16.31
C GLN A 120 8.77 -12.66 -15.17
N ALA A 121 8.70 -11.57 -14.42
CA ALA A 121 9.56 -11.34 -13.27
C ALA A 121 9.29 -12.36 -12.15
N LEU A 122 8.01 -12.71 -11.92
CA LEU A 122 7.64 -13.72 -10.92
C LEU A 122 8.22 -15.09 -11.23
N ILE A 123 8.23 -15.51 -12.50
CA ILE A 123 8.84 -16.77 -12.92
C ILE A 123 10.35 -16.75 -12.65
N ILE A 124 11.04 -15.65 -12.97
CA ILE A 124 12.48 -15.50 -12.73
C ILE A 124 12.78 -15.56 -11.24
N ILE A 125 12.03 -14.83 -10.41
CA ILE A 125 12.19 -14.83 -8.95
C ILE A 125 11.94 -16.24 -8.37
N ALA A 126 10.90 -16.94 -8.80
CA ALA A 126 10.61 -18.30 -8.36
C ALA A 126 11.72 -19.28 -8.73
N ALA A 127 12.20 -19.25 -9.97
CA ALA A 127 13.31 -20.08 -10.43
C ALA A 127 14.58 -19.82 -9.62
N PHE A 128 14.86 -18.54 -9.35
CA PHE A 128 16.01 -18.11 -8.58
C PHE A 128 15.97 -18.62 -7.14
N LEU A 129 14.84 -18.50 -6.45
CA LEU A 129 14.64 -19.00 -5.09
C LEU A 129 14.79 -20.53 -5.01
N ILE A 130 14.18 -21.23 -5.97
CA ILE A 130 14.22 -22.69 -6.01
C ILE A 130 15.65 -23.18 -6.27
N LEU A 131 16.35 -22.63 -7.26
CA LEU A 131 17.71 -23.06 -7.61
C LEU A 131 18.70 -22.75 -6.49
N SER A 132 18.68 -21.54 -5.93
CA SER A 132 19.59 -21.18 -4.84
C SER A 132 19.38 -22.07 -3.61
N GLY A 133 18.12 -22.25 -3.17
CA GLY A 133 17.79 -23.10 -2.03
C GLY A 133 18.12 -24.58 -2.25
N ALA A 134 17.85 -25.11 -3.44
CA ALA A 134 18.16 -26.49 -3.77
C ALA A 134 19.65 -26.75 -3.79
N PHE A 135 20.45 -25.86 -4.37
CA PHE A 135 21.90 -26.00 -4.46
C PHE A 135 22.58 -25.88 -3.11
N ILE A 136 22.17 -24.90 -2.28
CA ILE A 136 22.69 -24.76 -0.91
C ILE A 136 22.28 -25.96 -0.08
N GLY A 137 21.01 -26.34 -0.06
CA GLY A 137 20.52 -27.46 0.74
C GLY A 137 21.15 -28.80 0.33
N GLY A 138 21.21 -29.07 -0.98
CA GLY A 138 21.86 -30.29 -1.50
C GLY A 138 23.36 -30.34 -1.21
N GLY A 139 24.03 -29.20 -1.29
CA GLY A 139 25.44 -29.08 -0.95
C GLY A 139 25.71 -29.32 0.54
N LEU A 140 24.92 -28.69 1.44
CA LEU A 140 25.01 -28.89 2.89
C LEU A 140 24.77 -30.35 3.29
N TYR A 141 23.87 -31.06 2.61
CA TYR A 141 23.63 -32.46 2.87
C TYR A 141 24.92 -33.28 2.70
N ASN A 142 25.73 -33.02 1.67
CA ASN A 142 26.98 -33.75 1.42
C ASN A 142 28.08 -33.37 2.42
N LEU A 143 28.07 -32.15 2.96
CA LEU A 143 29.06 -31.70 3.96
C LEU A 143 28.78 -32.22 5.37
N THR A 144 27.53 -32.60 5.67
CA THR A 144 27.10 -33.01 7.00
C THR A 144 27.10 -34.55 7.15
N GLY A 145 27.14 -35.04 8.40
CA GLY A 145 26.97 -36.45 8.77
C GLY A 145 28.06 -37.40 8.21
N GLY A 146 29.28 -36.91 8.04
CA GLY A 146 30.41 -37.75 7.59
C GLY A 146 30.38 -38.20 6.12
N ARG A 147 29.36 -37.77 5.37
CA ARG A 147 29.16 -38.16 3.95
C ARG A 147 30.28 -37.67 3.02
N TRP A 148 30.87 -36.52 3.33
CA TRP A 148 31.95 -35.94 2.55
C TRP A 148 33.11 -36.91 2.29
N ALA A 149 33.53 -37.65 3.31
CA ALA A 149 34.63 -38.59 3.21
C ALA A 149 34.33 -39.74 2.23
N ALA A 150 33.06 -40.17 2.15
CA ALA A 150 32.61 -41.27 1.31
C ALA A 150 32.38 -40.86 -0.18
N LEU A 151 32.39 -39.54 -0.48
CA LEU A 151 32.13 -39.07 -1.86
C LEU A 151 33.36 -39.30 -2.77
N ARG A 152 33.10 -39.72 -4.03
CA ARG A 152 34.09 -39.71 -5.09
C ARG A 152 34.55 -38.28 -5.38
N ARG A 153 35.78 -38.11 -5.89
CA ARG A 153 36.37 -36.79 -6.18
C ARG A 153 35.45 -35.89 -7.02
N ILE A 154 34.83 -36.45 -8.06
CA ILE A 154 33.92 -35.69 -8.91
C ILE A 154 32.69 -35.15 -8.13
N HIS A 155 32.10 -35.96 -7.25
CA HIS A 155 30.94 -35.53 -6.45
C HIS A 155 31.32 -34.47 -5.39
N ARG A 156 32.54 -34.51 -4.87
CA ARG A 156 33.06 -33.42 -4.00
C ARG A 156 33.18 -32.11 -4.76
N ILE A 157 33.73 -32.15 -5.99
CA ILE A 157 33.85 -30.99 -6.87
C ILE A 157 32.42 -30.41 -7.15
N LEU A 158 31.49 -31.26 -7.60
CA LEU A 158 30.10 -30.85 -7.87
C LEU A 158 29.42 -30.28 -6.65
N THR A 159 29.66 -30.82 -5.45
CA THR A 159 29.14 -30.30 -4.21
C THR A 159 29.62 -28.87 -3.93
N VAL A 160 30.93 -28.62 -4.13
CA VAL A 160 31.50 -27.27 -3.97
C VAL A 160 30.92 -26.31 -5.03
N VAL A 161 30.85 -26.75 -6.30
CA VAL A 161 30.29 -25.96 -7.39
C VAL A 161 28.84 -25.57 -7.06
N PHE A 162 28.00 -26.51 -6.63
CA PHE A 162 26.59 -26.22 -6.27
C PHE A 162 26.49 -25.28 -5.09
N LEU A 163 27.31 -25.47 -4.06
CA LEU A 163 27.33 -24.54 -2.91
C LEU A 163 27.71 -23.12 -3.33
N VAL A 164 28.79 -22.97 -4.08
CA VAL A 164 29.27 -21.67 -4.56
C VAL A 164 28.22 -21.03 -5.47
N THR A 165 27.67 -21.80 -6.42
CA THR A 165 26.62 -21.29 -7.31
C THR A 165 25.36 -20.91 -6.55
N GLY A 166 24.86 -21.74 -5.62
CA GLY A 166 23.66 -21.46 -4.86
C GLY A 166 23.82 -20.26 -3.94
N THR A 167 24.98 -20.14 -3.26
CA THR A 167 25.28 -18.99 -2.41
C THR A 167 25.48 -17.71 -3.25
N GLY A 168 26.15 -17.81 -4.39
CA GLY A 168 26.34 -16.69 -5.32
C GLY A 168 25.01 -16.20 -5.89
N LEU A 169 24.15 -17.10 -6.32
CA LEU A 169 22.79 -16.76 -6.74
C LEU A 169 22.04 -16.06 -5.60
N PHE A 170 22.01 -16.60 -4.40
CA PHE A 170 21.33 -16.01 -3.25
C PHE A 170 21.85 -14.60 -2.93
N ALA A 171 23.17 -14.44 -2.87
CA ALA A 171 23.80 -13.14 -2.60
C ALA A 171 23.49 -12.13 -3.69
N PHE A 172 23.58 -12.52 -4.97
CA PHE A 172 23.25 -11.65 -6.10
C PHE A 172 21.78 -11.22 -6.08
N GLY A 173 20.85 -12.15 -5.82
CA GLY A 173 19.42 -11.80 -5.75
C GLY A 173 19.09 -10.92 -4.57
N THR A 174 19.70 -11.18 -3.42
CA THR A 174 19.54 -10.30 -2.25
C THR A 174 20.08 -8.90 -2.54
N TRP A 175 21.26 -8.81 -3.15
CA TRP A 175 21.83 -7.54 -3.58
C TRP A 175 20.92 -6.82 -4.58
N TYR A 176 20.43 -7.53 -5.59
CA TYR A 176 19.54 -6.94 -6.61
C TYR A 176 18.24 -6.42 -6.04
N LEU A 177 17.66 -7.10 -5.04
CA LEU A 177 16.42 -6.67 -4.37
C LEU A 177 16.63 -5.50 -3.41
N ILE A 178 17.81 -5.39 -2.81
CA ILE A 178 18.15 -4.33 -1.85
C ILE A 178 18.75 -3.10 -2.56
N TYR A 179 19.36 -3.30 -3.73
CA TYR A 179 20.02 -2.24 -4.47
C TYR A 179 18.99 -1.21 -4.95
N PRO A 180 19.09 0.05 -4.51
CA PRO A 180 18.10 1.09 -4.83
C PRO A 180 18.09 1.53 -6.30
N GLY A 181 18.89 0.90 -7.14
CA GLY A 181 19.13 1.33 -8.51
C GLY A 181 20.29 2.34 -8.59
N SER A 182 20.84 2.56 -9.77
CA SER A 182 21.61 3.78 -10.05
C SER A 182 20.62 4.94 -9.99
N GLU A 183 21.00 6.04 -9.36
CA GLU A 183 20.31 7.31 -9.64
C GLU A 183 20.18 7.39 -11.15
N PRO A 184 18.97 7.63 -11.71
CA PRO A 184 18.87 7.91 -13.13
C PRO A 184 19.92 8.99 -13.38
N GLU A 185 20.88 8.75 -14.32
CA GLU A 185 21.68 9.83 -14.84
C GLU A 185 20.67 10.95 -14.98
N ARG A 186 20.86 12.05 -14.24
CA ARG A 186 20.16 13.27 -14.57
C ARG A 186 20.44 13.34 -16.05
N VAL A 187 19.44 12.99 -16.84
CA VAL A 187 19.38 13.48 -18.18
C VAL A 187 19.43 14.97 -17.86
N GLU A 188 20.66 15.51 -17.75
CA GLU A 188 20.87 16.91 -17.93
C GLU A 188 20.01 17.09 -19.13
N ALA A 189 18.94 17.87 -18.98
CA ALA A 189 18.10 18.17 -20.10
C ALA A 189 19.10 18.58 -21.16
N ALA A 190 19.66 17.48 -21.79
CA ALA A 190 20.82 17.53 -22.60
C ALA A 190 20.27 18.32 -23.67
N ALA A 191 20.33 19.57 -23.25
CA ALA A 191 20.17 20.51 -24.26
C ALA A 191 19.22 19.94 -25.31
N MET A 192 17.90 19.88 -25.02
CA MET A 192 17.08 20.39 -26.05
C MET A 192 17.80 21.68 -26.39
N LYS A 193 18.70 21.62 -27.35
CA LYS A 193 19.11 22.77 -28.11
C LYS A 193 17.85 23.22 -28.80
N ALA A 194 16.95 23.80 -27.97
CA ALA A 194 15.80 24.48 -28.46
C ALA A 194 16.45 25.59 -29.27
N GLU A 195 16.38 25.47 -30.58
CA GLU A 195 16.82 26.56 -31.50
C GLU A 195 16.10 27.86 -31.14
N VAL A 196 15.03 27.77 -30.35
CA VAL A 196 14.28 28.89 -29.78
C VAL A 196 14.15 28.65 -28.28
N LEU A 197 14.88 29.39 -27.48
CA LEU A 197 14.64 29.47 -26.04
C LEU A 197 13.25 30.07 -25.80
N PRO A 198 12.44 29.51 -24.89
CA PRO A 198 11.19 30.14 -24.50
C PRO A 198 11.47 31.56 -24.02
N LEU A 199 10.59 32.52 -24.40
CA LEU A 199 10.65 33.87 -23.90
C LEU A 199 10.71 33.86 -22.38
N GLN A 200 11.75 34.43 -21.82
CA GLN A 200 11.87 34.58 -20.38
C GLN A 200 10.79 35.55 -19.91
N MET A 201 9.90 35.09 -19.02
CA MET A 201 8.92 35.98 -18.43
C MET A 201 9.60 36.97 -17.48
N GLU A 202 9.24 38.26 -17.58
CA GLU A 202 9.58 39.25 -16.58
C GLU A 202 8.70 39.06 -15.33
N ALA A 203 8.98 38.03 -14.54
CA ALA A 203 8.31 37.72 -13.31
C ALA A 203 9.32 37.23 -12.27
N GLU A 204 9.01 37.46 -11.02
CA GLU A 204 9.81 36.87 -9.93
C GLU A 204 9.85 35.36 -10.06
N ASP A 205 10.99 34.75 -9.75
CA ASP A 205 11.14 33.29 -9.78
C ASP A 205 10.18 32.64 -8.78
N PRO A 206 9.16 31.90 -9.25
CA PRO A 206 8.15 31.31 -8.38
C PRO A 206 8.70 30.19 -7.47
N SER A 207 9.93 29.74 -7.68
CA SER A 207 10.59 28.74 -6.83
C SER A 207 11.19 29.34 -5.56
N LEU A 208 11.35 30.64 -5.50
CA LEU A 208 11.86 31.35 -4.31
C LEU A 208 10.80 31.35 -3.20
N THR A 209 11.26 31.44 -1.96
CA THR A 209 10.34 31.58 -0.82
C THR A 209 9.62 32.93 -0.87
N GLY A 210 8.31 32.92 -0.75
CA GLY A 210 7.50 34.14 -0.74
C GLY A 210 7.66 34.99 0.54
N PRO A 211 7.03 36.17 0.57
CA PRO A 211 7.24 37.16 1.64
C PRO A 211 6.50 36.86 2.96
N TYR A 212 5.58 35.91 2.98
CA TYR A 212 4.78 35.63 4.17
C TYR A 212 5.48 34.67 5.13
N PRO A 213 5.64 35.00 6.43
CA PRO A 213 5.96 34.03 7.46
C PRO A 213 4.89 32.94 7.49
N VAL A 214 5.29 31.70 7.80
CA VAL A 214 4.40 30.54 7.76
C VAL A 214 4.24 29.93 9.13
N ASP A 215 2.99 29.84 9.60
CA ASP A 215 2.58 29.05 10.76
C ASP A 215 2.08 27.66 10.29
N SER A 216 2.16 26.66 11.16
CA SER A 216 1.66 25.32 10.87
C SER A 216 0.88 24.71 12.04
N LEU A 217 -0.16 23.96 11.73
CA LEU A 217 -0.98 23.28 12.72
C LEU A 217 -1.58 21.99 12.15
N TYR A 218 -2.21 21.21 13.02
CA TYR A 218 -2.95 20.00 12.65
C TYR A 218 -4.40 20.13 13.06
N TYR A 219 -5.32 19.69 12.21
CA TYR A 219 -6.68 19.40 12.61
C TYR A 219 -6.99 17.92 12.40
N GLY A 220 -7.90 17.39 13.21
CA GLY A 220 -8.27 15.97 13.15
C GLY A 220 -9.29 15.62 14.24
N TRP A 221 -9.73 14.38 14.27
CA TRP A 221 -10.77 13.94 15.20
C TRP A 221 -10.34 13.83 16.67
N GLY A 222 -9.05 14.01 16.98
CA GLY A 222 -8.54 14.13 18.34
C GLY A 222 -8.29 12.81 19.08
N ASN A 223 -8.63 11.66 18.50
CA ASN A 223 -8.47 10.34 19.13
C ASN A 223 -7.65 9.35 18.29
N ASP A 224 -6.94 9.82 17.30
CA ASP A 224 -6.13 8.96 16.46
C ASP A 224 -4.97 8.34 17.27
N LYS A 225 -4.98 7.01 17.37
CA LYS A 225 -3.97 6.26 18.11
C LYS A 225 -2.74 5.91 17.26
N ARG A 226 -2.82 6.10 15.95
CA ARG A 226 -1.75 5.81 14.98
C ARG A 226 -0.99 7.06 14.59
N ARG A 227 -1.66 8.19 14.63
CA ARG A 227 -1.20 9.49 14.16
C ARG A 227 -1.29 10.52 15.29
N PRO A 228 -0.20 10.69 16.11
CA PRO A 228 -0.23 11.64 17.23
C PRO A 228 -0.62 13.07 16.82
N GLU A 229 -0.29 13.49 15.61
CA GLU A 229 -0.64 14.79 15.05
C GLU A 229 -2.17 14.99 14.92
N PHE A 230 -2.93 13.94 14.71
CA PHE A 230 -4.40 13.95 14.62
C PHE A 230 -5.08 13.42 15.89
N GLY A 231 -4.27 13.02 16.87
CA GLY A 231 -4.66 12.60 18.20
C GLY A 231 -4.27 13.62 19.27
N GLU A 232 -3.28 13.28 20.09
CA GLU A 232 -2.85 14.09 21.24
C GLU A 232 -2.25 15.47 20.89
N LYS A 233 -1.71 15.63 19.67
CA LYS A 233 -1.09 16.87 19.17
C LYS A 233 -2.01 17.70 18.29
N VAL A 234 -3.27 17.31 18.16
CA VAL A 234 -4.23 18.04 17.33
C VAL A 234 -4.45 19.45 17.85
N SER A 235 -4.40 20.44 16.97
CA SER A 235 -4.61 21.84 17.33
C SER A 235 -6.10 22.22 17.29
N ILE A 236 -6.87 21.60 16.37
CA ILE A 236 -8.30 21.82 16.18
C ILE A 236 -8.99 20.47 15.99
N VAL A 237 -9.94 20.17 16.88
CA VAL A 237 -10.72 18.93 16.78
C VAL A 237 -11.82 19.10 15.73
N THR A 238 -11.95 18.10 14.84
CA THR A 238 -12.99 18.02 13.81
C THR A 238 -14.05 16.98 14.16
N PRO A 239 -15.31 17.15 13.73
CA PRO A 239 -16.29 16.08 13.79
C PRO A 239 -15.91 14.92 12.84
N LEU A 240 -16.38 13.72 13.15
CA LEU A 240 -16.41 12.61 12.22
C LEU A 240 -17.54 12.81 11.21
N VAL A 241 -17.39 12.23 10.01
CA VAL A 241 -18.39 12.32 8.93
C VAL A 241 -18.85 10.92 8.51
N ASP A 242 -20.12 10.81 8.16
CA ASP A 242 -20.71 9.56 7.69
C ASP A 242 -20.49 9.40 6.19
N GLY A 243 -19.57 8.49 5.81
CA GLY A 243 -19.25 8.12 4.45
C GLY A 243 -19.82 6.76 4.04
N SER A 244 -20.78 6.20 4.79
CA SER A 244 -21.33 4.86 4.54
C SER A 244 -21.94 4.68 3.14
N ASN A 245 -22.38 5.77 2.52
CA ASN A 245 -22.95 5.76 1.18
C ASN A 245 -21.89 5.68 0.07
N PHE A 246 -20.61 5.89 0.40
CA PHE A 246 -19.49 6.00 -0.54
C PHE A 246 -18.46 4.87 -0.38
N LEU A 247 -18.67 3.91 0.53
CA LEU A 247 -17.71 2.84 0.80
C LEU A 247 -18.40 1.49 0.83
N ASP A 248 -18.21 0.71 -0.22
CA ASP A 248 -18.61 -0.68 -0.28
C ASP A 248 -17.49 -1.62 0.22
N GLY A 249 -17.85 -2.83 0.63
CA GLY A 249 -16.90 -3.86 1.03
C GLY A 249 -16.32 -3.75 2.44
N TRP A 250 -16.64 -2.70 3.21
CA TRP A 250 -16.14 -2.54 4.58
C TRP A 250 -16.77 -3.51 5.60
N ASP A 251 -17.91 -4.09 5.30
CA ASP A 251 -18.61 -5.10 6.12
C ASP A 251 -17.92 -6.46 6.11
N LYS A 252 -17.06 -6.74 5.12
CA LYS A 252 -16.28 -7.97 4.97
C LYS A 252 -15.15 -8.08 6.02
N LEU A 253 -14.44 -9.21 6.05
CA LEU A 253 -13.38 -9.46 7.02
C LEU A 253 -12.27 -8.40 6.93
N ALA A 254 -11.86 -8.01 5.73
CA ALA A 254 -10.86 -6.96 5.49
C ALA A 254 -11.26 -5.64 6.16
N GLY A 255 -12.49 -5.17 5.96
CA GLY A 255 -13.00 -3.95 6.57
C GLY A 255 -13.09 -4.02 8.10
N ARG A 256 -13.47 -5.19 8.67
CA ARG A 256 -13.45 -5.38 10.13
C ARG A 256 -12.05 -5.31 10.72
N LEU A 257 -11.03 -5.84 10.03
CA LEU A 257 -9.64 -5.73 10.43
C LEU A 257 -9.13 -4.30 10.29
N ARG A 258 -9.54 -3.59 9.25
CA ARG A 258 -9.26 -2.16 9.04
C ARG A 258 -9.86 -1.32 10.17
N THR A 259 -11.12 -1.56 10.56
CA THR A 259 -11.77 -0.94 11.73
C THR A 259 -10.99 -1.23 13.03
N LEU A 260 -10.55 -2.48 13.21
CA LEU A 260 -9.77 -2.84 14.38
C LEU A 260 -8.44 -2.08 14.44
N TYR A 261 -7.81 -1.84 13.31
CA TYR A 261 -6.55 -1.11 13.19
C TYR A 261 -6.73 0.38 13.37
N TRP A 262 -7.58 1.01 12.54
CA TRP A 262 -7.76 2.46 12.48
C TRP A 262 -8.72 3.02 13.53
N LYS A 263 -9.58 2.19 14.11
CA LYS A 263 -10.65 2.60 15.06
C LYS A 263 -11.69 3.54 14.46
N VAL A 264 -11.86 3.48 13.14
CA VAL A 264 -12.89 4.19 12.39
C VAL A 264 -13.77 3.21 11.63
N THR A 265 -14.98 3.63 11.28
CA THR A 265 -15.97 2.89 10.50
C THR A 265 -16.50 3.80 9.38
N PRO A 266 -17.14 3.29 8.33
CA PRO A 266 -17.69 4.12 7.26
C PRO A 266 -18.63 5.23 7.73
N ASP A 267 -19.39 5.01 8.80
CA ASP A 267 -20.30 5.98 9.43
C ASP A 267 -19.58 7.01 10.32
N SER A 268 -18.26 6.90 10.47
CA SER A 268 -17.45 7.74 11.35
C SER A 268 -16.04 7.94 10.81
N LEU A 269 -15.93 8.51 9.61
CA LEU A 269 -14.66 8.82 8.96
C LEU A 269 -14.06 10.12 9.51
N PRO A 270 -12.74 10.17 9.76
CA PRO A 270 -12.07 11.35 10.26
C PRO A 270 -11.80 12.37 9.15
N LEU A 271 -11.83 13.65 9.52
CA LEU A 271 -11.28 14.74 8.72
C LEU A 271 -9.95 15.18 9.32
N ASN A 272 -8.85 14.65 8.81
CA ASN A 272 -7.50 14.91 9.29
C ASN A 272 -6.73 15.75 8.27
N GLY A 273 -5.99 16.77 8.73
CA GLY A 273 -5.17 17.56 7.80
C GLY A 273 -4.03 18.30 8.48
N ARG A 274 -2.92 18.43 7.72
CA ARG A 274 -1.78 19.27 8.04
C ARG A 274 -1.97 20.61 7.35
N VAL A 275 -1.81 21.69 8.07
CA VAL A 275 -2.09 23.04 7.58
C VAL A 275 -0.86 23.92 7.67
N TRP A 276 -0.60 24.69 6.62
CA TRP A 276 0.35 25.79 6.59
C TRP A 276 -0.42 27.06 6.28
N VAL A 277 -0.24 28.07 7.12
CA VAL A 277 -1.03 29.31 7.11
C VAL A 277 -0.10 30.50 6.94
N PRO A 278 -0.33 31.38 5.95
CA PRO A 278 0.36 32.67 5.88
C PRO A 278 0.08 33.50 7.13
N ASP A 279 1.09 34.18 7.65
CA ASP A 279 0.87 35.21 8.66
C ASP A 279 0.33 36.48 7.99
N GLY A 280 -0.84 36.97 8.47
CA GLY A 280 -1.55 38.11 7.88
C GLY A 280 -3.06 38.02 8.07
N GLU A 281 -3.76 39.03 7.63
CA GLU A 281 -5.21 39.14 7.83
C GLU A 281 -6.04 38.32 6.83
N GLY A 282 -5.56 38.17 5.60
CA GLY A 282 -6.30 37.51 4.52
C GLY A 282 -7.31 38.43 3.83
N PRO A 283 -8.37 37.92 3.14
CA PRO A 283 -8.61 36.48 2.93
C PRO A 283 -7.62 35.86 1.95
N PHE A 284 -7.12 34.67 2.30
CA PHE A 284 -6.17 33.90 1.50
C PHE A 284 -6.86 32.81 0.69
N PRO A 285 -6.45 32.56 -0.56
CA PRO A 285 -6.84 31.37 -1.31
C PRO A 285 -6.54 30.10 -0.52
N LEU A 286 -7.25 29.02 -0.84
CA LEU A 286 -7.11 27.73 -0.19
C LEU A 286 -6.64 26.66 -1.19
N VAL A 287 -5.63 25.87 -0.85
CA VAL A 287 -5.24 24.69 -1.60
C VAL A 287 -5.37 23.44 -0.72
N LEU A 288 -6.09 22.41 -1.19
CA LEU A 288 -6.10 21.09 -0.60
C LEU A 288 -5.27 20.14 -1.45
N MET A 289 -4.38 19.39 -0.80
CA MET A 289 -3.52 18.38 -1.42
C MET A 289 -3.92 16.99 -0.89
N VAL A 290 -4.12 16.03 -1.78
CA VAL A 290 -4.48 14.65 -1.43
C VAL A 290 -3.52 13.66 -2.06
N HIS A 291 -3.11 12.67 -1.28
CA HIS A 291 -2.18 11.63 -1.70
C HIS A 291 -2.87 10.51 -2.49
N GLY A 292 -2.06 9.65 -3.13
CA GLY A 292 -2.49 8.43 -3.78
C GLY A 292 -2.63 7.25 -2.83
N ASN A 293 -2.84 6.07 -3.42
CA ASN A 293 -2.93 4.81 -2.70
C ASN A 293 -1.53 4.21 -2.50
N HIS A 294 -1.23 3.91 -1.25
CA HIS A 294 -0.04 3.20 -0.78
C HIS A 294 -0.46 2.13 0.23
N LEU A 295 0.48 1.58 0.98
CA LEU A 295 0.11 0.86 2.19
C LEU A 295 -0.46 1.85 3.22
N ASP A 296 -1.53 1.48 3.87
CA ASP A 296 -2.28 2.33 4.81
C ASP A 296 -1.45 2.93 5.95
N ARG A 297 -0.26 2.39 6.22
CA ARG A 297 0.70 2.85 7.24
C ARG A 297 1.90 3.64 6.66
N ASP A 298 2.02 3.76 5.34
CA ASP A 298 2.99 4.62 4.68
C ASP A 298 2.38 6.01 4.52
N PHE A 299 2.48 6.81 5.58
CA PHE A 299 1.81 8.09 5.67
C PHE A 299 2.35 9.09 4.64
N SER A 300 1.55 9.43 3.65
CA SER A 300 1.97 10.24 2.51
C SER A 300 1.70 11.73 2.68
N ASP A 301 0.76 12.12 3.54
CA ASP A 301 0.44 13.52 3.82
C ASP A 301 1.65 14.36 4.30
N PRO A 302 2.65 13.83 5.07
CA PRO A 302 3.83 14.60 5.42
C PRO A 302 4.71 14.97 4.23
N GLY A 303 4.67 14.17 3.15
CA GLY A 303 5.47 14.39 1.95
C GLY A 303 5.17 15.71 1.23
N TYR A 304 3.98 16.27 1.43
CA TYR A 304 3.60 17.58 0.84
C TYR A 304 4.05 18.79 1.66
N ALA A 305 4.81 18.60 2.73
CA ALA A 305 5.21 19.69 3.61
C ALA A 305 6.03 20.78 2.90
N TYR A 306 6.83 20.43 1.89
CA TYR A 306 7.60 21.40 1.12
C TYR A 306 6.68 22.30 0.27
N LEU A 307 5.66 21.72 -0.40
CA LEU A 307 4.65 22.48 -1.14
C LEU A 307 3.79 23.32 -0.21
N GLY A 308 3.34 22.73 0.91
CA GLY A 308 2.53 23.46 1.89
C GLY A 308 3.22 24.72 2.41
N ARG A 309 4.49 24.60 2.81
CA ARG A 309 5.28 25.76 3.22
C ARG A 309 5.48 26.78 2.08
N HIS A 310 5.72 26.27 0.89
CA HIS A 310 5.94 27.13 -0.27
C HIS A 310 4.68 27.93 -0.62
N PHE A 311 3.53 27.28 -0.75
CA PHE A 311 2.26 27.97 -1.00
C PHE A 311 1.91 28.97 0.11
N ALA A 312 2.11 28.60 1.37
CA ALA A 312 1.83 29.52 2.47
C ALA A 312 2.77 30.73 2.47
N SER A 313 4.03 30.58 2.09
CA SER A 313 4.94 31.70 1.93
C SER A 313 4.50 32.70 0.85
N HIS A 314 3.71 32.23 -0.12
CA HIS A 314 3.11 33.05 -1.18
C HIS A 314 1.68 33.53 -0.87
N GLY A 315 1.23 33.45 0.36
CA GLY A 315 -0.09 33.95 0.76
C GLY A 315 -1.25 33.00 0.39
N ILE A 316 -1.03 31.69 0.39
CA ILE A 316 -2.05 30.68 0.12
C ILE A 316 -2.12 29.74 1.31
N ILE A 317 -3.30 29.56 1.92
CA ILE A 317 -3.49 28.53 2.94
C ILE A 317 -3.37 27.16 2.25
N ALA A 318 -2.48 26.33 2.73
CA ALA A 318 -2.23 25.00 2.17
C ALA A 318 -2.59 23.90 3.18
N VAL A 319 -3.24 22.87 2.69
CA VAL A 319 -3.68 21.72 3.51
C VAL A 319 -3.27 20.43 2.82
N SER A 320 -2.58 19.56 3.53
CA SER A 320 -2.41 18.17 3.12
C SER A 320 -3.36 17.29 3.92
N VAL A 321 -4.36 16.73 3.25
CA VAL A 321 -5.35 15.86 3.88
C VAL A 321 -4.82 14.44 4.06
N ASP A 322 -5.24 13.79 5.12
CA ASP A 322 -4.91 12.41 5.43
C ASP A 322 -6.10 11.50 5.14
N GLU A 323 -5.97 10.69 4.12
CA GLU A 323 -6.91 9.63 3.74
C GLU A 323 -6.24 8.24 3.77
N ASN A 324 -5.18 8.07 4.59
CA ASN A 324 -4.43 6.82 4.65
C ASN A 324 -5.30 5.63 5.12
N PHE A 325 -6.36 5.88 5.86
CA PHE A 325 -7.32 4.84 6.27
C PHE A 325 -8.11 4.23 5.09
N LEU A 326 -8.10 4.88 3.92
CA LEU A 326 -8.65 4.36 2.65
C LEU A 326 -7.59 3.65 1.79
N ASN A 327 -6.31 3.74 2.13
CA ASN A 327 -5.23 3.11 1.38
C ASN A 327 -5.25 1.59 1.48
N GLY A 328 -4.52 0.93 0.58
CA GLY A 328 -4.34 -0.53 0.58
C GLY A 328 -3.84 -1.04 1.92
N SER A 329 -4.49 -2.05 2.47
CA SER A 329 -4.17 -2.61 3.78
C SER A 329 -3.66 -4.04 3.66
N TRP A 330 -2.83 -4.44 4.61
CA TRP A 330 -2.42 -5.83 4.76
C TRP A 330 -3.62 -6.80 4.93
N SER A 331 -4.77 -6.27 5.30
CA SER A 331 -6.00 -7.04 5.47
C SER A 331 -6.78 -7.27 4.17
N ASP A 332 -6.36 -6.66 3.06
CA ASP A 332 -7.07 -6.71 1.76
C ASP A 332 -6.77 -8.01 0.97
N PHE A 333 -6.63 -9.13 1.67
CA PHE A 333 -6.28 -10.42 1.06
C PHE A 333 -7.48 -11.16 0.44
N ASP A 334 -8.71 -10.79 0.78
CA ASP A 334 -9.93 -11.32 0.16
C ASP A 334 -10.60 -10.29 -0.77
N HIS A 335 -10.67 -9.04 -0.36
CA HIS A 335 -11.17 -7.91 -1.13
C HIS A 335 -10.55 -6.61 -0.65
N SER A 336 -10.12 -5.75 -1.57
CA SER A 336 -9.85 -4.33 -1.28
C SER A 336 -11.17 -3.58 -1.10
N LEU A 337 -11.10 -2.32 -0.65
CA LEU A 337 -12.24 -1.42 -0.70
C LEU A 337 -12.70 -1.26 -2.14
N GLU A 338 -13.99 -1.41 -2.36
CA GLU A 338 -14.65 -1.09 -3.62
C GLU A 338 -15.09 0.38 -3.58
N THR A 339 -15.09 1.07 -4.71
CA THR A 339 -15.56 2.47 -4.85
C THR A 339 -14.90 3.49 -3.91
N GLU A 340 -13.67 3.27 -3.46
CA GLU A 340 -13.01 4.18 -2.51
C GLU A 340 -12.72 5.59 -3.07
N ASN A 341 -12.63 5.71 -4.41
CA ASN A 341 -12.17 6.96 -5.04
C ASN A 341 -13.25 8.04 -5.08
N ASP A 342 -14.51 7.66 -5.12
CA ASP A 342 -15.64 8.57 -4.91
C ASP A 342 -15.70 9.08 -3.47
N CYS A 343 -15.45 8.19 -2.49
CA CYS A 343 -15.31 8.59 -1.08
C CYS A 343 -14.16 9.58 -0.88
N ARG A 344 -13.00 9.37 -1.53
CA ARG A 344 -11.88 10.33 -1.49
C ARG A 344 -12.28 11.70 -2.00
N GLY A 345 -12.94 11.73 -3.16
CA GLY A 345 -13.47 12.98 -3.74
C GLY A 345 -14.49 13.66 -2.84
N TRP A 346 -15.41 12.89 -2.26
CA TRP A 346 -16.40 13.41 -1.33
C TRP A 346 -15.77 13.95 -0.03
N LEU A 347 -14.78 13.24 0.54
CA LEU A 347 -14.07 13.71 1.74
C LEU A 347 -13.39 15.06 1.51
N LEU A 348 -12.79 15.31 0.34
CA LEU A 348 -12.26 16.63 0.01
C LEU A 348 -13.32 17.74 0.14
N LEU A 349 -14.55 17.47 -0.31
CA LEU A 349 -15.66 18.43 -0.17
C LEU A 349 -16.09 18.59 1.30
N LYS A 350 -16.02 17.52 2.10
CA LYS A 350 -16.27 17.59 3.55
C LYS A 350 -15.19 18.42 4.26
N HIS A 351 -13.94 18.31 3.84
CA HIS A 351 -12.89 19.23 4.32
C HIS A 351 -13.21 20.68 3.95
N LEU A 352 -13.67 20.96 2.73
CA LEU A 352 -14.07 22.32 2.33
C LEU A 352 -15.29 22.83 3.12
N GLU A 353 -16.26 21.98 3.46
CA GLU A 353 -17.35 22.34 4.37
C GLU A 353 -16.84 22.75 5.75
N GLN A 354 -15.87 22.00 6.29
CA GLN A 354 -15.28 22.33 7.57
C GLN A 354 -14.51 23.66 7.51
N TRP A 355 -13.77 23.92 6.43
CA TRP A 355 -13.09 25.20 6.20
C TRP A 355 -14.07 26.36 6.05
N ARG A 356 -15.19 26.17 5.34
CA ARG A 356 -16.28 27.15 5.22
C ARG A 356 -16.92 27.45 6.59
N SER A 357 -17.10 26.43 7.42
CA SER A 357 -17.60 26.57 8.78
C SER A 357 -16.66 27.40 9.66
N TRP A 358 -15.36 27.10 9.64
CA TRP A 358 -14.36 27.87 10.38
C TRP A 358 -14.27 29.32 9.90
N ASN A 359 -14.35 29.56 8.59
CA ASN A 359 -14.30 30.89 8.03
C ASN A 359 -15.50 31.79 8.45
N ARG A 360 -16.62 31.15 8.82
CA ARG A 360 -17.84 31.86 9.28
C ARG A 360 -17.97 31.94 10.80
N SER A 361 -17.26 31.11 11.54
CA SER A 361 -17.40 31.00 12.99
C SER A 361 -16.63 32.09 13.73
N ASP A 362 -17.32 32.81 14.64
CA ASP A 362 -16.73 33.87 15.45
C ASP A 362 -15.62 33.37 16.39
N SER A 363 -15.67 32.11 16.79
CA SER A 363 -14.70 31.49 17.69
C SER A 363 -13.47 30.90 16.92
N SER A 364 -13.49 30.91 15.61
CA SER A 364 -12.42 30.32 14.81
C SER A 364 -11.28 31.31 14.53
N ARG A 365 -10.04 30.85 14.63
CA ARG A 365 -8.87 31.60 14.18
C ARG A 365 -8.85 31.89 12.66
N PHE A 366 -9.70 31.19 11.90
CA PHE A 366 -9.84 31.33 10.45
C PHE A 366 -11.00 32.23 10.02
N ARG A 367 -11.71 32.87 10.96
CA ARG A 367 -12.83 33.76 10.64
C ARG A 367 -12.42 34.85 9.65
N GLY A 368 -13.08 34.90 8.49
CA GLY A 368 -12.85 35.90 7.45
C GLY A 368 -11.49 35.79 6.74
N ARG A 369 -10.68 34.76 7.08
CA ARG A 369 -9.31 34.63 6.54
C ARG A 369 -9.17 33.74 5.31
N VAL A 370 -10.24 33.03 4.92
CA VAL A 370 -10.21 32.05 3.82
C VAL A 370 -11.08 32.57 2.68
N ASP A 371 -10.50 32.68 1.49
CA ASP A 371 -11.23 32.97 0.28
C ASP A 371 -11.82 31.67 -0.32
N MET A 372 -13.07 31.40 0.00
CA MET A 372 -13.77 30.20 -0.46
C MET A 372 -14.18 30.24 -1.93
N ASP A 373 -13.94 31.35 -2.64
CA ASP A 373 -14.16 31.49 -4.08
C ASP A 373 -12.88 31.26 -4.90
N ARG A 374 -11.74 31.08 -4.21
CA ARG A 374 -10.42 30.78 -4.83
C ARG A 374 -9.81 29.51 -4.22
N ILE A 375 -10.31 28.36 -4.64
CA ILE A 375 -9.86 27.05 -4.17
C ILE A 375 -9.16 26.32 -5.31
N VAL A 376 -8.04 25.65 -4.99
CA VAL A 376 -7.33 24.72 -5.87
C VAL A 376 -7.25 23.36 -5.18
N LEU A 377 -7.47 22.30 -5.93
CA LEU A 377 -7.28 20.92 -5.48
C LEU A 377 -6.06 20.31 -6.18
N ILE A 378 -5.19 19.66 -5.42
CA ILE A 378 -4.01 18.95 -5.95
C ILE A 378 -4.09 17.50 -5.53
N GLY A 379 -3.93 16.57 -6.47
CA GLY A 379 -3.97 15.15 -6.15
C GLY A 379 -2.92 14.35 -6.91
N HIS A 380 -2.39 13.32 -6.26
CA HIS A 380 -1.45 12.38 -6.85
C HIS A 380 -2.09 11.00 -7.02
N SER A 381 -1.87 10.33 -8.17
CA SER A 381 -2.34 8.96 -8.42
C SER A 381 -3.86 8.86 -8.25
N ARG A 382 -4.39 8.01 -7.34
CA ARG A 382 -5.83 7.96 -6.99
C ARG A 382 -6.34 9.30 -6.46
N GLY A 383 -5.53 10.05 -5.73
CA GLY A 383 -5.88 11.42 -5.34
C GLY A 383 -6.03 12.36 -6.54
N GLY A 384 -5.30 12.13 -7.63
CA GLY A 384 -5.44 12.88 -8.89
C GLY A 384 -6.81 12.70 -9.56
N GLU A 385 -7.38 11.50 -9.52
CA GLU A 385 -8.77 11.27 -9.94
C GLU A 385 -9.76 11.80 -8.88
N ALA A 386 -9.46 11.64 -7.59
CA ALA A 386 -10.34 12.11 -6.51
C ALA A 386 -10.59 13.63 -6.56
N VAL A 387 -9.60 14.45 -6.93
CA VAL A 387 -9.80 15.90 -7.09
C VAL A 387 -10.71 16.22 -8.28
N SER A 388 -10.70 15.40 -9.33
CA SER A 388 -11.61 15.50 -10.47
C SER A 388 -13.03 15.11 -10.07
N ILE A 389 -13.18 14.01 -9.31
CA ILE A 389 -14.45 13.57 -8.73
C ILE A 389 -15.02 14.65 -7.80
N ALA A 390 -14.19 15.22 -6.91
CA ALA A 390 -14.60 16.33 -6.05
C ALA A 390 -15.13 17.53 -6.84
N SER A 391 -14.46 17.92 -7.94
CA SER A 391 -14.93 19.00 -8.81
C SER A 391 -16.26 18.68 -9.48
N CYS A 392 -16.46 17.42 -9.87
CA CYS A 392 -17.73 16.94 -10.42
C CYS A 392 -18.84 16.99 -9.34
N PHE A 393 -18.65 16.37 -8.19
CA PHE A 393 -19.61 16.31 -7.09
C PHE A 393 -19.97 17.71 -6.55
N ASN A 394 -19.01 18.64 -6.58
CA ASN A 394 -19.25 20.04 -6.20
C ASN A 394 -20.38 20.73 -6.97
N ARG A 395 -20.73 20.22 -8.14
CA ARG A 395 -21.72 20.78 -9.06
C ARG A 395 -23.00 19.95 -9.18
N LEU A 396 -22.95 18.69 -8.72
CA LEU A 396 -24.08 17.79 -8.79
C LEU A 396 -25.06 18.07 -7.64
N PRO A 397 -26.37 17.86 -7.87
CA PRO A 397 -27.38 18.00 -6.82
C PRO A 397 -27.46 16.78 -5.90
N TYR A 398 -26.91 15.63 -6.30
CA TYR A 398 -26.94 14.39 -5.56
C TYR A 398 -25.82 13.45 -6.04
N TYR A 399 -25.54 12.43 -5.22
CA TYR A 399 -24.57 11.39 -5.53
C TYR A 399 -25.08 10.49 -6.68
N PRO A 400 -24.30 10.27 -7.75
CA PRO A 400 -24.77 9.53 -8.93
C PRO A 400 -25.20 8.09 -8.68
N ASP A 401 -24.53 7.38 -7.76
CA ASP A 401 -24.84 5.99 -7.46
C ASP A 401 -25.93 5.83 -6.39
N LYS A 402 -26.28 6.92 -5.68
CA LYS A 402 -27.32 6.90 -4.66
C LYS A 402 -27.99 8.27 -4.57
N ALA A 403 -29.06 8.46 -5.34
CA ALA A 403 -29.74 9.75 -5.51
C ALA A 403 -30.37 10.32 -4.22
N GLU A 404 -30.55 9.49 -3.18
CA GLU A 404 -30.98 9.92 -1.85
C GLU A 404 -29.93 10.75 -1.12
N GLU A 405 -28.64 10.62 -1.49
CA GLU A 405 -27.54 11.43 -0.96
C GLU A 405 -27.46 12.76 -1.69
N ALA A 406 -28.06 13.79 -1.09
CA ALA A 406 -28.10 15.13 -1.67
C ALA A 406 -26.79 15.89 -1.44
N PHE A 407 -26.33 16.60 -2.47
CA PHE A 407 -25.14 17.45 -2.41
C PHE A 407 -25.53 18.94 -2.36
N HIS A 408 -24.87 19.69 -1.46
CA HIS A 408 -25.07 21.12 -1.25
C HIS A 408 -23.73 21.88 -1.18
N PHE A 409 -22.76 21.47 -1.99
CA PHE A 409 -21.40 21.97 -1.89
C PHE A 409 -21.23 23.37 -2.50
N GLY A 410 -21.13 23.52 -3.80
CA GLY A 410 -21.07 24.81 -4.51
C GLY A 410 -19.85 25.67 -4.16
N PHE A 411 -18.68 25.06 -3.99
CA PHE A 411 -17.43 25.77 -3.70
C PHE A 411 -16.80 26.39 -4.94
N GLY A 412 -16.06 27.49 -4.76
CA GLY A 412 -15.33 28.16 -5.84
C GLY A 412 -14.03 27.44 -6.23
N ILE A 413 -14.12 26.19 -6.70
CA ILE A 413 -12.96 25.44 -7.19
C ILE A 413 -12.56 26.01 -8.54
N ARG A 414 -11.39 26.67 -8.59
CA ARG A 414 -10.85 27.37 -9.76
C ARG A 414 -9.88 26.54 -10.57
N GLY A 415 -9.22 25.58 -9.94
CA GLY A 415 -8.22 24.76 -10.58
C GLY A 415 -8.02 23.41 -9.95
N ILE A 416 -7.54 22.48 -10.74
CA ILE A 416 -7.15 21.14 -10.36
C ILE A 416 -5.73 20.90 -10.89
N ALA A 417 -4.84 20.40 -10.06
CA ALA A 417 -3.57 19.86 -10.48
C ALA A 417 -3.52 18.36 -10.18
N ALA A 418 -3.49 17.55 -11.22
CA ALA A 418 -3.43 16.10 -11.14
C ALA A 418 -2.02 15.60 -11.48
N ILE A 419 -1.35 14.97 -10.52
CA ILE A 419 0.02 14.48 -10.64
C ILE A 419 -0.03 12.97 -10.84
N ALA A 420 0.44 12.48 -11.98
CA ALA A 420 0.39 11.06 -12.36
C ALA A 420 -0.97 10.42 -12.02
N PRO A 421 -2.11 11.03 -12.41
CA PRO A 421 -3.41 10.59 -11.96
C PRO A 421 -3.78 9.24 -12.55
N VAL A 422 -4.56 8.45 -11.80
CA VAL A 422 -5.36 7.37 -12.36
C VAL A 422 -6.62 7.96 -12.97
N ASP A 423 -7.29 7.19 -13.82
CA ASP A 423 -8.66 7.45 -14.24
C ASP A 423 -9.38 6.09 -14.37
N GLY A 424 -10.60 6.00 -13.95
CA GLY A 424 -11.35 4.75 -14.04
C GLY A 424 -11.44 3.94 -12.75
N GLN A 425 -11.16 4.57 -11.64
CA GLN A 425 -11.49 4.02 -10.33
C GLN A 425 -12.95 4.32 -9.95
N TYR A 426 -13.53 5.38 -10.53
CA TYR A 426 -14.93 5.74 -10.36
C TYR A 426 -15.61 6.02 -11.72
N TYR A 427 -16.56 5.17 -12.09
CA TYR A 427 -17.32 5.22 -13.34
C TYR A 427 -18.81 5.06 -13.08
N PRO A 428 -19.50 6.10 -12.62
CA PRO A 428 -20.94 6.03 -12.39
C PRO A 428 -21.66 5.74 -13.70
N ALA A 429 -22.47 4.68 -13.72
CA ALA A 429 -23.15 4.19 -14.91
C ALA A 429 -22.23 3.92 -16.13
N GLY A 430 -20.94 3.61 -15.89
CA GLY A 430 -19.95 3.34 -16.92
C GLY A 430 -19.46 4.57 -17.68
N ILE A 431 -19.67 5.77 -17.16
CA ILE A 431 -19.28 7.06 -17.76
C ILE A 431 -18.22 7.72 -16.86
N PRO A 432 -17.09 8.19 -17.43
CA PRO A 432 -16.10 8.96 -16.64
C PRO A 432 -16.73 10.23 -16.08
N THR A 433 -16.21 10.74 -14.97
CA THR A 433 -16.63 12.01 -14.37
C THR A 433 -16.00 13.18 -15.14
N PRO A 434 -16.74 13.87 -16.04
CA PRO A 434 -16.14 14.90 -16.88
C PRO A 434 -15.87 16.17 -16.09
N LEU A 435 -14.70 16.76 -16.30
CA LEU A 435 -14.38 18.09 -15.82
C LEU A 435 -15.10 19.15 -16.66
N ARG A 436 -15.64 20.18 -16.02
CA ARG A 436 -16.32 21.31 -16.69
C ARG A 436 -15.96 22.62 -15.99
N ASP A 437 -15.68 23.65 -16.79
CA ASP A 437 -15.43 25.03 -16.33
C ASP A 437 -14.46 25.11 -15.14
N VAL A 438 -13.36 24.37 -15.21
CA VAL A 438 -12.27 24.37 -14.23
C VAL A 438 -10.94 24.34 -14.96
N ASN A 439 -9.95 25.08 -14.46
CA ASN A 439 -8.60 24.96 -14.99
C ASN A 439 -8.01 23.61 -14.57
N TYR A 440 -7.58 22.83 -15.55
CA TYR A 440 -6.99 21.52 -15.32
C TYR A 440 -5.54 21.48 -15.74
N PHE A 441 -4.68 21.08 -14.84
CA PHE A 441 -3.26 20.90 -15.07
C PHE A 441 -2.86 19.48 -14.69
N THR A 442 -2.26 18.73 -15.62
CA THR A 442 -1.76 17.39 -15.35
C THR A 442 -0.26 17.31 -15.52
N ILE A 443 0.39 16.60 -14.62
CA ILE A 443 1.83 16.30 -14.65
C ILE A 443 1.96 14.79 -14.76
N GLN A 444 2.64 14.31 -15.82
CA GLN A 444 2.86 12.90 -16.06
C GLN A 444 4.34 12.65 -16.36
N GLY A 445 4.96 11.71 -15.64
CA GLY A 445 6.32 11.28 -15.93
C GLY A 445 6.39 10.46 -17.21
N SER A 446 7.29 10.78 -18.13
CA SER A 446 7.46 9.99 -19.36
C SER A 446 7.98 8.57 -19.12
N MET A 447 8.62 8.33 -17.98
CA MET A 447 9.18 7.04 -17.53
C MET A 447 8.39 6.48 -16.35
N ASP A 448 7.14 6.92 -16.15
CA ASP A 448 6.30 6.42 -15.08
C ASP A 448 6.03 4.91 -15.27
N GLY A 449 6.48 4.12 -14.32
CA GLY A 449 6.33 2.66 -14.33
C GLY A 449 4.95 2.18 -13.90
N ASP A 450 4.21 3.01 -13.20
CA ASP A 450 2.88 2.73 -12.66
C ASP A 450 1.80 3.27 -13.61
N MET A 451 1.81 4.56 -13.91
CA MET A 451 0.82 5.22 -14.77
C MET A 451 1.31 5.30 -16.22
N ARG A 452 1.02 4.27 -17.03
CA ARG A 452 1.62 4.08 -18.38
C ARG A 452 0.87 4.72 -19.53
N SER A 453 -0.36 5.18 -19.38
CA SER A 453 -1.27 5.49 -20.48
C SER A 453 -1.84 6.92 -20.46
N TYR A 454 -1.20 7.86 -19.79
CA TYR A 454 -1.64 9.27 -19.71
C TYR A 454 -3.13 9.38 -19.31
N HIS A 455 -3.52 8.66 -18.26
CA HIS A 455 -4.90 8.58 -17.80
C HIS A 455 -5.52 9.96 -17.55
N GLY A 456 -4.77 10.87 -16.98
CA GLY A 456 -5.27 12.22 -16.69
C GLY A 456 -5.75 13.03 -17.89
N LEU A 457 -5.48 12.62 -19.11
CA LEU A 457 -6.00 13.30 -20.32
C LEU A 457 -7.44 12.92 -20.67
N ARG A 458 -8.02 11.95 -19.96
CA ARG A 458 -9.38 11.46 -20.22
C ARG A 458 -10.43 12.00 -19.24
N GLN A 459 -10.01 12.84 -18.30
CA GLN A 459 -10.86 13.47 -17.28
C GLN A 459 -11.49 14.79 -17.73
#